data_4529e2006f79a425de661619967ed01a
#
_entry.id   4529e2006f79a425de661619967ed01a
#
_cell.length_a   1.000
_cell.length_b   1.000
_cell.length_c   1.000
_cell.angle_alpha   90.00
_cell.angle_beta   90.00
_cell.angle_gamma   90.00
#
_symmetry.space_group_name_H-M   'P 1'
#
loop_
_entity.id
_entity.type
_entity.pdbx_description
1 polymer ?
#
loop_
_entity_poly.entity_id
_entity_poly.type
_entity_poly.pdbx_seq_one_letter_code
_entity_poly.pdbx_strand_id
1 'polypeptide(L)'
;MAFNTGLSGLRAASVDLDVTGNNIANASTVGFKGSKAQFGDLYASGFLSAGTNPIGDGVRVQDVKQSFGQGNISFTDNGLDMAIAGDGFFILNNGGEIRYSRAGQFGIDKDGFVTNNQNMRVQGYTADEDGNLSGIRGDLQIETDNLAPRRTTNLVSDLNLDSREPVLETRVRDIGPIAATDLQGESFDVLYNDGTPDFNVTIGATATAREAAAAI
;
A
#
# COMPACT_ATOMS: atom_id res chain seq x y z
N MET A 1 -27.80 32.24 -46.04
CA MET A 1 -28.35 31.44 -44.91
C MET A 1 -28.04 29.96 -45.11
N ALA A 2 -28.56 29.25 -46.10
CA ALA A 2 -28.38 27.79 -46.23
C ALA A 2 -26.92 27.31 -46.26
N PHE A 3 -25.98 28.05 -46.84
CA PHE A 3 -24.57 27.70 -46.88
C PHE A 3 -23.92 27.76 -45.48
N ASN A 4 -24.25 28.78 -44.68
CA ASN A 4 -23.72 28.89 -43.31
C ASN A 4 -24.27 27.79 -42.38
N THR A 5 -25.54 27.43 -42.54
CA THR A 5 -26.16 26.31 -41.85
C THR A 5 -25.48 25.00 -42.18
N GLY A 6 -25.22 24.76 -43.48
CA GLY A 6 -24.48 23.57 -43.91
C GLY A 6 -23.02 23.54 -43.39
N LEU A 7 -22.33 24.68 -43.42
CA LEU A 7 -20.97 24.81 -42.89
C LEU A 7 -20.90 24.62 -41.38
N SER A 8 -21.90 25.09 -40.62
CA SER A 8 -21.99 24.84 -39.16
C SER A 8 -22.16 23.38 -38.86
N GLY A 9 -22.99 22.67 -39.63
CA GLY A 9 -23.16 21.20 -39.51
C GLY A 9 -21.88 20.44 -39.80
N LEU A 10 -21.14 20.83 -40.86
CA LEU A 10 -19.86 20.18 -41.20
C LEU A 10 -18.82 20.39 -40.09
N ARG A 11 -18.73 21.58 -39.51
CA ARG A 11 -17.81 21.86 -38.39
C ARG A 11 -18.20 21.08 -37.13
N ALA A 12 -19.48 20.95 -36.82
CA ALA A 12 -19.96 20.14 -35.71
C ALA A 12 -19.62 18.67 -35.90
N ALA A 13 -19.81 18.12 -37.10
CA ALA A 13 -19.42 16.75 -37.44
C ALA A 13 -17.92 16.53 -37.34
N SER A 14 -17.09 17.50 -37.73
CA SER A 14 -15.63 17.40 -37.55
C SER A 14 -15.24 17.28 -36.08
N VAL A 15 -15.83 18.11 -35.20
CA VAL A 15 -15.55 18.01 -33.76
C VAL A 15 -16.02 16.70 -33.16
N ASP A 16 -17.15 16.15 -33.61
CA ASP A 16 -17.62 14.83 -33.16
C ASP A 16 -16.67 13.71 -33.57
N LEU A 17 -16.16 13.78 -34.80
CA LEU A 17 -15.16 12.85 -35.29
C LEU A 17 -13.83 12.95 -34.52
N ASP A 18 -13.37 14.17 -34.19
CA ASP A 18 -12.17 14.39 -33.40
C ASP A 18 -12.29 13.80 -32.01
N VAL A 19 -13.43 14.03 -31.32
CA VAL A 19 -13.71 13.48 -30.00
C VAL A 19 -13.81 11.96 -30.06
N THR A 20 -14.51 11.41 -31.05
CA THR A 20 -14.64 9.96 -31.23
C THR A 20 -13.30 9.33 -31.55
N GLY A 21 -12.51 9.92 -32.43
CA GLY A 21 -11.16 9.48 -32.76
C GLY A 21 -10.24 9.45 -31.54
N ASN A 22 -10.31 10.47 -30.70
CA ASN A 22 -9.56 10.50 -29.43
C ASN A 22 -10.01 9.37 -28.48
N ASN A 23 -11.31 9.13 -28.34
CA ASN A 23 -11.84 8.04 -27.52
C ASN A 23 -11.34 6.67 -28.02
N ILE A 24 -11.33 6.44 -29.33
CA ILE A 24 -10.85 5.19 -29.93
C ILE A 24 -9.34 5.04 -29.72
N ALA A 25 -8.57 6.09 -29.97
CA ALA A 25 -7.11 6.08 -29.79
C ALA A 25 -6.71 5.73 -28.34
N ASN A 26 -7.52 6.14 -27.36
CA ASN A 26 -7.28 5.92 -25.94
C ASN A 26 -8.13 4.78 -25.33
N ALA A 27 -8.75 3.94 -26.14
CA ALA A 27 -9.61 2.85 -25.65
C ALA A 27 -8.87 1.86 -24.73
N SER A 28 -7.56 1.68 -24.95
CA SER A 28 -6.70 0.82 -24.12
C SER A 28 -5.92 1.57 -23.04
N THR A 29 -6.11 2.90 -22.92
CA THR A 29 -5.39 3.69 -21.93
C THR A 29 -6.04 3.53 -20.55
N VAL A 30 -5.27 3.06 -19.57
CA VAL A 30 -5.77 2.84 -18.21
C VAL A 30 -6.18 4.17 -17.57
N GLY A 31 -7.39 4.20 -17.01
CA GLY A 31 -7.93 5.39 -16.35
C GLY A 31 -8.41 6.49 -17.31
N PHE A 32 -8.39 6.26 -18.64
CA PHE A 32 -8.91 7.21 -19.61
C PHE A 32 -10.41 7.47 -19.40
N LYS A 33 -10.81 8.71 -19.58
CA LYS A 33 -12.20 9.15 -19.51
C LYS A 33 -12.65 9.62 -20.89
N GLY A 34 -13.50 8.82 -21.51
CA GLY A 34 -14.08 9.16 -22.79
C GLY A 34 -14.84 10.47 -22.73
N SER A 35 -14.87 11.18 -23.83
CA SER A 35 -15.60 12.44 -23.95
C SER A 35 -16.72 12.30 -24.99
N LYS A 36 -17.74 13.14 -24.87
CA LYS A 36 -18.84 13.22 -25.83
C LYS A 36 -19.10 14.68 -26.16
N ALA A 37 -19.11 14.99 -27.46
CA ALA A 37 -19.50 16.31 -27.94
C ALA A 37 -21.01 16.54 -27.70
N GLN A 38 -21.36 17.70 -27.22
CA GLN A 38 -22.74 18.16 -27.04
C GLN A 38 -23.01 19.32 -27.99
N PHE A 39 -24.11 19.21 -28.71
CA PHE A 39 -24.52 20.18 -29.72
C PHE A 39 -25.77 20.90 -29.29
N GLY A 40 -25.86 22.16 -29.64
CA GLY A 40 -27.07 22.96 -29.52
C GLY A 40 -27.43 23.59 -30.84
N ASP A 41 -28.71 23.73 -31.10
CA ASP A 41 -29.22 24.45 -32.25
C ASP A 41 -29.00 25.94 -32.09
N LEU A 42 -28.85 26.61 -33.21
CA LEU A 42 -28.90 28.07 -33.30
C LEU A 42 -30.32 28.47 -33.75
N TYR A 43 -31.09 28.95 -32.77
CA TYR A 43 -32.42 29.40 -33.04
C TYR A 43 -32.38 30.75 -33.77
N ALA A 44 -33.03 30.80 -34.97
CA ALA A 44 -33.13 32.03 -35.73
C ALA A 44 -34.07 33.05 -35.01
N SER A 45 -33.47 34.06 -34.41
CA SER A 45 -34.21 35.16 -33.76
C SER A 45 -34.58 36.30 -34.73
N GLY A 46 -34.49 36.04 -36.04
CA GLY A 46 -34.78 37.04 -37.06
C GLY A 46 -36.26 37.36 -37.17
N PHE A 47 -36.60 38.67 -37.10
CA PHE A 47 -37.95 39.20 -37.21
C PHE A 47 -38.67 38.82 -38.53
N LEU A 48 -37.94 38.29 -39.51
CA LEU A 48 -38.43 37.79 -40.80
C LEU A 48 -38.83 36.33 -40.82
N SER A 49 -38.55 35.55 -39.74
CA SER A 49 -38.92 34.15 -39.61
C SER A 49 -40.23 33.91 -38.84
N ALA A 50 -41.12 34.92 -38.79
CA ALA A 50 -42.41 34.80 -38.10
C ALA A 50 -43.45 33.95 -38.86
N GLY A 51 -43.00 32.96 -39.65
CA GLY A 51 -43.86 31.95 -40.26
C GLY A 51 -44.08 30.74 -39.33
N THR A 52 -45.10 29.93 -39.65
CA THR A 52 -45.50 28.75 -38.89
C THR A 52 -44.46 27.65 -38.82
N ASN A 53 -43.34 27.73 -39.57
CA ASN A 53 -42.20 26.78 -39.58
C ASN A 53 -40.86 27.53 -39.68
N PRO A 54 -40.28 28.02 -38.59
CA PRO A 54 -38.97 28.67 -38.64
C PRO A 54 -37.88 27.63 -38.97
N ILE A 55 -37.05 27.98 -39.95
CA ILE A 55 -35.83 27.18 -40.27
C ILE A 55 -34.73 27.67 -39.32
N GLY A 56 -34.08 26.73 -38.58
CA GLY A 56 -32.97 27.06 -37.67
C GLY A 56 -31.72 27.53 -38.44
N ASP A 57 -30.85 28.31 -37.75
CA ASP A 57 -29.64 28.93 -38.33
C ASP A 57 -28.42 27.99 -38.27
N GLY A 58 -28.63 26.70 -37.86
CA GLY A 58 -27.59 25.69 -37.81
C GLY A 58 -27.31 25.18 -36.41
N VAL A 59 -26.11 24.62 -36.22
CA VAL A 59 -25.69 23.96 -35.00
C VAL A 59 -24.37 24.57 -34.50
N ARG A 60 -24.21 24.59 -33.19
CA ARG A 60 -22.93 24.90 -32.55
C ARG A 60 -22.52 23.79 -31.55
N VAL A 61 -21.23 23.58 -31.38
CA VAL A 61 -20.71 22.79 -30.26
C VAL A 61 -20.91 23.61 -28.99
N GLN A 62 -21.63 23.05 -28.03
CA GLN A 62 -21.88 23.69 -26.73
C GLN A 62 -20.81 23.31 -25.73
N ASP A 63 -20.44 22.00 -25.67
CA ASP A 63 -19.50 21.46 -24.70
C ASP A 63 -18.94 20.14 -25.18
N VAL A 64 -17.80 19.74 -24.61
CA VAL A 64 -17.23 18.39 -24.74
C VAL A 64 -17.18 17.78 -23.33
N LYS A 65 -18.23 17.04 -23.00
CA LYS A 65 -18.42 16.48 -21.66
C LYS A 65 -17.68 15.18 -21.48
N GLN A 66 -16.87 15.09 -20.43
CA GLN A 66 -16.23 13.83 -20.03
C GLN A 66 -17.23 12.87 -19.37
N SER A 67 -17.08 11.58 -19.66
CA SER A 67 -17.86 10.49 -19.05
C SER A 67 -17.03 9.82 -17.96
N PHE A 68 -17.53 9.82 -16.74
CA PHE A 68 -16.87 9.19 -15.58
C PHE A 68 -17.42 7.79 -15.26
N GLY A 69 -18.13 7.17 -16.18
CA GLY A 69 -18.63 5.81 -16.00
C GLY A 69 -17.53 4.78 -15.74
N GLN A 70 -17.93 3.65 -15.19
CA GLN A 70 -17.06 2.50 -14.94
C GLN A 70 -16.63 1.86 -16.27
N GLY A 71 -15.32 1.66 -16.43
CA GLY A 71 -14.74 0.86 -17.52
C GLY A 71 -14.58 -0.61 -17.14
N ASN A 72 -14.07 -1.40 -18.07
CA ASN A 72 -13.71 -2.79 -17.79
C ASN A 72 -12.54 -2.85 -16.82
N ILE A 73 -12.63 -3.73 -15.83
CA ILE A 73 -11.54 -4.04 -14.90
C ILE A 73 -10.75 -5.20 -15.50
N SER A 74 -9.46 -5.01 -15.65
CA SER A 74 -8.51 -6.02 -16.11
C SER A 74 -7.62 -6.43 -14.93
N PHE A 75 -7.40 -7.73 -14.77
CA PHE A 75 -6.51 -8.25 -13.76
C PHE A 75 -5.09 -8.31 -14.31
N THR A 76 -4.11 -7.99 -13.47
CA THR A 76 -2.68 -8.00 -13.76
C THR A 76 -1.94 -8.82 -12.70
N ASP A 77 -0.72 -9.22 -12.98
CA ASP A 77 0.13 -9.95 -12.02
C ASP A 77 0.90 -9.02 -11.06
N ASN A 78 0.73 -7.70 -11.18
CA ASN A 78 1.36 -6.72 -10.30
C ASN A 78 0.46 -6.45 -9.08
N GLY A 79 0.97 -6.76 -7.88
CA GLY A 79 0.21 -6.57 -6.63
C GLY A 79 -0.11 -5.13 -6.26
N LEU A 80 0.51 -4.15 -6.92
CA LEU A 80 0.25 -2.71 -6.69
C LEU A 80 -0.73 -2.11 -7.69
N ASP A 81 -1.16 -2.87 -8.71
CA ASP A 81 -2.18 -2.40 -9.62
C ASP A 81 -3.54 -2.47 -8.95
N MET A 82 -4.21 -1.33 -8.87
CA MET A 82 -5.49 -1.18 -8.19
C MET A 82 -6.54 -0.62 -9.14
N ALA A 83 -7.77 -1.13 -9.03
CA ALA A 83 -8.91 -0.60 -9.77
C ALA A 83 -10.02 -0.18 -8.80
N ILE A 84 -10.65 0.96 -9.08
CA ILE A 84 -11.82 1.42 -8.33
C ILE A 84 -13.07 0.85 -8.99
N ALA A 85 -13.84 0.06 -8.24
CA ALA A 85 -15.16 -0.39 -8.64
C ALA A 85 -16.20 0.64 -8.17
N GLY A 86 -16.90 1.26 -9.11
CA GLY A 86 -17.86 2.32 -8.82
C GLY A 86 -17.29 3.74 -8.95
N ASP A 87 -17.81 4.67 -8.18
CA ASP A 87 -17.42 6.08 -8.21
C ASP A 87 -16.22 6.34 -7.30
N GLY A 88 -15.35 7.27 -7.71
CA GLY A 88 -14.18 7.68 -6.93
C GLY A 88 -12.93 7.88 -7.78
N PHE A 89 -11.88 8.40 -7.15
CA PHE A 89 -10.58 8.66 -7.76
C PHE A 89 -9.48 8.36 -6.75
N PHE A 90 -8.33 7.94 -7.24
CA PHE A 90 -7.11 7.95 -6.47
C PHE A 90 -6.65 9.38 -6.27
N ILE A 91 -6.20 9.67 -5.07
CA ILE A 91 -5.65 10.98 -4.71
C ILE A 91 -4.14 10.90 -4.84
N LEU A 92 -3.57 11.79 -5.63
CA LEU A 92 -2.15 11.85 -5.92
C LEU A 92 -1.58 13.19 -5.43
N ASN A 93 -0.39 13.14 -4.87
CA ASN A 93 0.36 14.32 -4.45
C ASN A 93 1.54 14.55 -5.40
N ASN A 94 1.57 15.72 -6.01
CA ASN A 94 2.66 16.17 -6.85
C ASN A 94 3.35 17.36 -6.18
N GLY A 95 4.25 17.09 -5.22
CA GLY A 95 5.00 18.14 -4.54
C GLY A 95 4.13 19.16 -3.78
N GLY A 96 3.00 18.71 -3.20
CA GLY A 96 2.04 19.53 -2.47
C GLY A 96 0.76 19.88 -3.25
N GLU A 97 0.73 19.66 -4.58
CA GLU A 97 -0.47 19.80 -5.39
C GLU A 97 -1.25 18.47 -5.41
N ILE A 98 -2.54 18.55 -5.06
CA ILE A 98 -3.42 17.37 -5.09
C ILE A 98 -3.98 17.19 -6.50
N ARG A 99 -3.83 15.99 -7.04
CA ARG A 99 -4.39 15.56 -8.32
C ARG A 99 -5.24 14.31 -8.15
N TYR A 100 -6.19 14.12 -9.05
CA TYR A 100 -7.09 12.98 -9.03
C TYR A 100 -6.90 12.14 -10.29
N SER A 101 -6.81 10.83 -10.14
CA SER A 101 -6.64 9.89 -11.24
C SER A 101 -7.49 8.64 -11.04
N ARG A 102 -7.89 8.02 -12.15
CA ARG A 102 -8.46 6.66 -12.13
C ARG A 102 -7.46 5.60 -12.63
N ALA A 103 -6.30 6.03 -13.14
CA ALA A 103 -5.22 5.11 -13.45
C ALA A 103 -4.65 4.58 -12.13
N GLY A 104 -4.76 3.28 -11.94
CA GLY A 104 -4.33 2.59 -10.72
C GLY A 104 -3.09 1.74 -10.93
N GLN A 105 -2.26 2.06 -11.91
CA GLN A 105 -0.96 1.43 -12.12
C GLN A 105 0.06 2.13 -11.23
N PHE A 106 0.43 1.46 -10.14
CA PHE A 106 1.37 2.01 -9.16
C PHE A 106 2.62 1.17 -9.06
N GLY A 107 3.70 1.81 -8.63
CA GLY A 107 4.98 1.20 -8.30
C GLY A 107 5.52 1.76 -7.00
N ILE A 108 6.65 1.23 -6.54
CA ILE A 108 7.36 1.71 -5.36
C ILE A 108 8.58 2.51 -5.82
N ASP A 109 8.75 3.71 -5.29
CA ASP A 109 9.96 4.51 -5.47
C ASP A 109 11.09 4.00 -4.57
N LYS A 110 12.32 4.45 -4.84
CA LYS A 110 13.54 4.14 -4.04
C LYS A 110 13.40 4.47 -2.55
N ASP A 111 12.53 5.41 -2.20
CA ASP A 111 12.26 5.85 -0.83
C ASP A 111 11.06 5.09 -0.20
N GLY A 112 10.55 4.05 -0.87
CA GLY A 112 9.43 3.22 -0.39
C GLY A 112 8.04 3.82 -0.63
N PHE A 113 7.93 4.99 -1.26
CA PHE A 113 6.61 5.59 -1.52
C PHE A 113 5.91 4.92 -2.71
N VAL A 114 4.60 4.77 -2.58
CA VAL A 114 3.75 4.31 -3.67
C VAL A 114 3.53 5.46 -4.65
N THR A 115 3.98 5.30 -5.89
CA THR A 115 3.94 6.34 -6.93
C THR A 115 3.32 5.82 -8.21
N ASN A 116 2.82 6.74 -9.04
CA ASN A 116 2.41 6.44 -10.41
C ASN A 116 3.56 6.63 -11.41
N ASN A 117 3.30 6.39 -12.69
CA ASN A 117 4.28 6.54 -13.78
C ASN A 117 4.82 7.97 -13.97
N GLN A 118 4.21 8.97 -13.32
CA GLN A 118 4.61 10.37 -13.33
C GLN A 118 5.31 10.79 -12.03
N ASN A 119 5.71 9.82 -11.19
CA ASN A 119 6.33 10.01 -9.87
C ASN A 119 5.46 10.83 -8.89
N MET A 120 4.14 10.83 -9.07
CA MET A 120 3.22 11.41 -8.09
C MET A 120 2.91 10.38 -7.02
N ARG A 121 2.98 10.76 -5.74
CA ARG A 121 2.76 9.88 -4.60
C ARG A 121 1.27 9.65 -4.38
N VAL A 122 0.89 8.41 -4.13
CA VAL A 122 -0.49 8.05 -3.77
C VAL A 122 -0.75 8.46 -2.33
N GLN A 123 -1.89 9.10 -2.10
CA GLN A 123 -2.33 9.48 -0.76
C GLN A 123 -3.39 8.52 -0.23
N GLY A 124 -3.25 8.18 1.04
CA GLY A 124 -4.19 7.33 1.77
C GLY A 124 -4.05 7.51 3.27
N TYR A 125 -4.74 6.67 4.01
CA TYR A 125 -4.60 6.60 5.46
C TYR A 125 -3.51 5.57 5.78
N THR A 126 -2.52 5.99 6.56
CA THR A 126 -1.48 5.10 7.05
C THR A 126 -2.01 4.30 8.23
N ALA A 127 -1.52 3.08 8.39
CA ALA A 127 -1.76 2.27 9.58
C ALA A 127 -0.55 2.35 10.52
N ASP A 128 -0.79 2.18 11.82
CA ASP A 128 0.26 1.99 12.81
C ASP A 128 0.75 0.53 12.83
N GLU A 129 1.73 0.20 13.70
CA GLU A 129 2.30 -1.15 13.83
C GLU A 129 1.26 -2.19 14.27
N ASP A 130 0.18 -1.77 14.90
CA ASP A 130 -0.93 -2.63 15.35
C ASP A 130 -2.03 -2.79 14.28
N GLY A 131 -1.88 -2.13 13.13
CA GLY A 131 -2.85 -2.18 12.03
C GLY A 131 -4.04 -1.22 12.16
N ASN A 132 -4.02 -0.31 13.15
CA ASN A 132 -5.07 0.70 13.28
C ASN A 132 -4.85 1.81 12.27
N LEU A 133 -5.91 2.19 11.56
CA LEU A 133 -5.82 3.27 10.58
C LEU A 133 -5.66 4.63 11.28
N SER A 134 -4.62 5.35 10.90
CA SER A 134 -4.47 6.76 11.24
C SER A 134 -5.62 7.56 10.62
N GLY A 135 -6.26 8.42 11.39
CA GLY A 135 -7.28 9.34 10.86
C GLY A 135 -6.71 10.45 9.96
N ILE A 136 -5.40 10.49 9.77
CA ILE A 136 -4.70 11.53 9.01
C ILE A 136 -4.31 10.94 7.64
N ARG A 137 -4.66 11.66 6.57
CA ARG A 137 -4.25 11.29 5.22
C ARG A 137 -2.82 11.76 4.97
N GLY A 138 -2.00 10.87 4.46
CA GLY A 138 -0.60 11.13 4.10
C GLY A 138 -0.18 10.40 2.83
N ASP A 139 1.06 10.57 2.42
CA ASP A 139 1.66 9.81 1.33
C ASP A 139 1.81 8.34 1.78
N LEU A 140 1.34 7.40 0.96
CA LEU A 140 1.47 5.97 1.26
C LEU A 140 2.92 5.53 1.07
N GLN A 141 3.48 4.95 2.12
CA GLN A 141 4.82 4.37 2.13
C GLN A 141 4.75 2.90 2.52
N ILE A 142 5.51 2.07 1.83
CA ILE A 142 5.69 0.66 2.14
C ILE A 142 7.10 0.49 2.65
N GLU A 143 7.23 0.11 3.90
CA GLU A 143 8.53 -0.22 4.48
C GLU A 143 8.99 -1.56 3.91
N THR A 144 10.10 -1.52 3.17
CA THR A 144 10.74 -2.70 2.59
C THR A 144 11.93 -3.17 3.41
N ASP A 145 12.25 -2.45 4.48
CA ASP A 145 13.35 -2.78 5.38
C ASP A 145 13.07 -4.06 6.16
N ASN A 146 14.13 -4.79 6.49
CA ASN A 146 14.01 -5.98 7.31
C ASN A 146 13.46 -5.60 8.70
N LEU A 147 12.30 -6.12 9.02
CA LEU A 147 11.73 -5.99 10.36
C LEU A 147 12.72 -6.53 11.38
N ALA A 148 13.05 -5.72 12.39
CA ALA A 148 13.86 -6.19 13.50
C ALA A 148 13.18 -7.41 14.16
N PRO A 149 13.92 -8.49 14.47
CA PRO A 149 13.33 -9.68 15.07
C PRO A 149 12.65 -9.31 16.39
N ARG A 150 11.38 -9.63 16.51
CA ARG A 150 10.65 -9.46 17.79
C ARG A 150 11.23 -10.43 18.81
N ARG A 151 11.58 -9.93 19.97
CA ARG A 151 11.96 -10.78 21.11
C ARG A 151 10.76 -11.62 21.51
N THR A 152 10.97 -12.93 21.65
CA THR A 152 9.96 -13.79 22.23
C THR A 152 9.76 -13.39 23.68
N THR A 153 8.58 -12.88 24.04
CA THR A 153 8.24 -12.45 25.41
C THR A 153 7.52 -13.54 26.19
N ASN A 154 6.87 -14.48 25.50
CA ASN A 154 6.17 -15.59 26.10
C ASN A 154 6.44 -16.87 25.32
N LEU A 155 6.97 -17.87 25.99
CA LEU A 155 7.08 -19.23 25.50
C LEU A 155 6.18 -20.10 26.39
N VAL A 156 5.09 -20.61 25.84
CA VAL A 156 4.24 -21.60 26.49
C VAL A 156 4.56 -22.94 25.87
N SER A 157 5.04 -23.87 26.69
CA SER A 157 5.34 -25.23 26.28
C SER A 157 4.51 -26.22 27.13
N ASP A 158 3.61 -26.93 26.49
CA ASP A 158 2.90 -28.04 27.10
C ASP A 158 3.78 -29.31 26.96
N LEU A 159 4.42 -29.68 28.04
CA LEU A 159 5.25 -30.87 28.09
C LEU A 159 4.45 -32.00 28.76
N ASN A 160 4.30 -33.10 28.05
CA ASN A 160 3.79 -34.32 28.63
C ASN A 160 4.99 -35.16 29.10
N LEU A 161 5.23 -35.15 30.40
CA LEU A 161 6.29 -35.94 31.01
C LEU A 161 5.81 -37.40 31.21
N ASP A 162 6.62 -38.37 30.82
CA ASP A 162 6.33 -39.78 31.09
C ASP A 162 6.45 -40.03 32.60
N SER A 163 5.35 -40.35 33.23
CA SER A 163 5.28 -40.63 34.67
C SER A 163 6.01 -41.94 35.08
N ARG A 164 6.52 -42.70 34.10
CA ARG A 164 7.27 -43.95 34.34
C ARG A 164 8.77 -43.74 34.45
N GLU A 165 9.27 -42.58 33.98
CA GLU A 165 10.67 -42.24 34.13
C GLU A 165 10.97 -41.91 35.60
N PRO A 166 12.08 -42.47 36.16
CA PRO A 166 12.48 -42.12 37.50
C PRO A 166 12.74 -40.62 37.61
N VAL A 167 12.21 -40.03 38.66
CA VAL A 167 12.48 -38.62 38.98
C VAL A 167 13.99 -38.50 39.18
N LEU A 168 14.67 -37.83 38.25
CA LEU A 168 16.02 -37.36 38.50
C LEU A 168 15.94 -36.41 39.68
N GLU A 169 16.33 -36.84 40.85
CA GLU A 169 16.48 -35.98 42.04
C GLU A 169 17.62 -35.01 41.78
N THR A 170 17.32 -33.96 40.97
CA THR A 170 18.22 -32.83 40.89
C THR A 170 18.16 -32.12 42.25
N ARG A 171 19.12 -32.42 43.09
CA ARG A 171 19.33 -31.61 44.29
C ARG A 171 19.83 -30.25 43.86
N VAL A 172 18.89 -29.37 43.50
CA VAL A 172 19.20 -27.95 43.38
C VAL A 172 19.47 -27.48 44.81
N ARG A 173 20.73 -27.44 45.16
CA ARG A 173 21.17 -26.80 46.38
C ARG A 173 21.15 -25.33 46.12
N ASP A 174 20.10 -24.67 46.54
CA ASP A 174 20.09 -23.22 46.56
C ASP A 174 21.12 -22.74 47.61
N ILE A 175 22.27 -22.32 47.11
CA ILE A 175 23.34 -21.77 47.94
C ILE A 175 23.19 -20.27 48.23
N GLY A 176 22.02 -19.68 47.80
CA GLY A 176 21.75 -18.26 47.99
C GLY A 176 22.63 -17.37 47.11
N PRO A 177 22.49 -16.04 47.21
CA PRO A 177 23.31 -15.12 46.47
C PRO A 177 24.77 -15.16 46.94
N ILE A 178 25.65 -15.71 46.11
CA ILE A 178 27.10 -15.75 46.36
C ILE A 178 27.74 -14.54 45.68
N ALA A 179 28.62 -13.84 46.38
CA ALA A 179 29.40 -12.79 45.76
C ALA A 179 30.35 -13.40 44.71
N ALA A 180 30.53 -12.72 43.58
CA ALA A 180 31.40 -13.19 42.50
C ALA A 180 32.87 -13.42 42.96
N THR A 181 33.30 -12.72 44.00
CA THR A 181 34.62 -12.85 44.65
C THR A 181 34.78 -14.17 45.37
N ASP A 182 33.70 -14.77 45.86
CA ASP A 182 33.72 -15.99 46.63
C ASP A 182 33.87 -17.24 45.76
N LEU A 183 33.60 -17.09 44.45
CA LEU A 183 33.76 -18.17 43.46
C LEU A 183 35.08 -18.10 42.70
N GLN A 184 35.87 -17.00 42.85
CA GLN A 184 37.11 -16.87 42.15
C GLN A 184 38.17 -17.87 42.61
N GLY A 185 38.67 -18.66 41.67
CA GLY A 185 39.68 -19.69 41.95
C GLY A 185 39.11 -21.02 42.45
N GLU A 186 37.82 -21.08 42.65
CA GLU A 186 37.14 -22.34 43.05
C GLU A 186 36.86 -23.24 41.83
N SER A 187 36.78 -24.51 42.07
CA SER A 187 36.35 -25.50 41.09
C SER A 187 35.28 -26.41 41.69
N PHE A 188 34.31 -26.78 40.89
CA PHE A 188 33.28 -27.71 41.31
C PHE A 188 32.95 -28.69 40.18
N ASP A 189 32.59 -29.88 40.60
CA ASP A 189 32.22 -30.97 39.69
C ASP A 189 30.73 -30.98 39.48
N VAL A 190 30.32 -31.06 38.24
CA VAL A 190 28.94 -31.36 37.89
C VAL A 190 28.79 -32.86 37.85
N LEU A 191 27.96 -33.39 38.74
CA LEU A 191 27.72 -34.83 38.91
C LEU A 191 26.36 -35.18 38.30
N TYR A 192 26.35 -36.17 37.43
CA TYR A 192 25.11 -36.84 37.06
C TYR A 192 24.64 -37.83 38.15
N ASN A 193 23.47 -38.37 37.99
CA ASN A 193 22.78 -39.20 38.97
C ASN A 193 23.55 -40.50 39.39
N ASP A 194 24.59 -40.88 38.67
CA ASP A 194 25.45 -42.04 38.99
C ASP A 194 26.58 -41.71 39.96
N GLY A 195 26.72 -40.43 40.34
CA GLY A 195 27.75 -39.94 41.27
C GLY A 195 29.14 -39.82 40.68
N THR A 196 29.28 -40.00 39.36
CA THR A 196 30.54 -39.73 38.64
C THR A 196 30.57 -38.30 38.12
N PRO A 197 31.68 -37.55 38.23
CA PRO A 197 31.77 -36.23 37.69
C PRO A 197 31.83 -36.28 36.15
N ASP A 198 30.86 -35.65 35.48
CA ASP A 198 30.86 -35.58 34.04
C ASP A 198 31.77 -34.50 33.51
N PHE A 199 31.84 -33.37 34.21
CA PHE A 199 32.80 -32.31 33.91
C PHE A 199 33.09 -31.45 35.13
N ASN A 200 34.29 -30.88 35.15
CA ASN A 200 34.75 -29.96 36.19
C ASN A 200 34.66 -28.53 35.64
N VAL A 201 34.05 -27.66 36.40
CA VAL A 201 33.98 -26.21 36.09
C VAL A 201 34.95 -25.50 37.01
N THR A 202 35.98 -24.86 36.43
CA THR A 202 36.94 -24.05 37.16
C THR A 202 36.74 -22.57 36.84
N ILE A 203 36.54 -21.77 37.85
CA ILE A 203 36.36 -20.31 37.70
C ILE A 203 37.72 -19.64 37.90
N GLY A 204 38.15 -18.88 36.92
CA GLY A 204 39.45 -18.17 36.97
C GLY A 204 39.53 -17.21 38.16
N ALA A 205 40.73 -17.08 38.75
CA ALA A 205 40.96 -16.23 39.92
C ALA A 205 40.67 -14.73 39.71
N THR A 206 40.51 -14.32 38.47
CA THR A 206 40.19 -12.93 38.11
C THR A 206 38.85 -12.81 37.38
N ALA A 207 38.02 -13.88 37.42
CA ALA A 207 36.74 -13.88 36.70
C ALA A 207 35.78 -12.86 37.27
N THR A 208 35.06 -12.21 36.35
CA THR A 208 33.95 -11.34 36.73
C THR A 208 32.65 -12.13 36.95
N ALA A 209 31.70 -11.57 37.64
CA ALA A 209 30.39 -12.21 37.87
C ALA A 209 29.72 -12.71 36.57
N ARG A 210 29.96 -12.02 35.44
CA ARG A 210 29.42 -12.37 34.11
C ARG A 210 30.16 -13.59 33.52
N GLU A 211 31.46 -13.67 33.72
CA GLU A 211 32.27 -14.79 33.23
C GLU A 211 32.02 -16.05 34.06
N ALA A 212 31.87 -15.90 35.40
CA ALA A 212 31.47 -16.99 36.27
C ALA A 212 30.10 -17.57 35.89
N ALA A 213 29.11 -16.69 35.58
CA ALA A 213 27.78 -17.16 35.15
C ALA A 213 27.78 -17.80 33.75
N ALA A 214 28.75 -17.51 32.90
CA ALA A 214 28.91 -18.12 31.60
C ALA A 214 29.65 -19.48 31.62
N ALA A 215 30.32 -19.82 32.73
CA ALA A 215 31.06 -21.07 32.92
C ALA A 215 30.16 -22.19 33.52
N ILE A 216 28.97 -21.84 34.02
CA ILE A 216 27.94 -22.76 34.52
C ILE A 216 26.90 -23.03 33.44
#